data_7f4fdd757d03864c676a0c5e8846d9dd
#
_entry.id   7f4fdd757d03864c676a0c5e8846d9dd
#
_cell.length_a   1.000
_cell.length_b   1.000
_cell.length_c   1.000
_cell.angle_alpha   90.00
_cell.angle_beta   90.00
_cell.angle_gamma   90.00
#
_symmetry.space_group_name_H-M   'P 1'
#
loop_
_entity.id
_entity.type
_entity.pdbx_description
1 polymer ?
#
loop_
_entity_poly.entity_id
_entity_poly.type
_entity_poly.pdbx_seq_one_letter_code
_entity_poly.pdbx_strand_id
1 'polypeptide(L)'
;IPFNEAAKTGTQKVIQDHSTIGIVISTDGSIADLPRDSYIEAEAEVIDELTQIGKPFIIIVNSKDPSSIQCRSVVDKLKEKTQVPVLPMAVNRLDENDIHALLREALYEFPVSEINVQMPKWVSVLSDEHWLKQSLNGSIEESMKAITKLREVEGIVDILNENEYVEKANLATVDTGKGVAVVDLEVKSGLYNQVLKEIIGQDITDKAQLMQLMQEFAEAKREYDAISSALKMVKQTGYGFASASLHDIQLSTPEIVKQGG
;
A
#
# COMPACT_ATOMS: atom_id res chain seq x y z
N ILE A 1 -2.70 49.63 2.49
CA ILE A 1 -1.79 48.49 2.24
C ILE A 1 -1.07 48.79 0.93
N PRO A 2 0.26 48.76 0.87
CA PRO A 2 1.02 48.91 -0.37
C PRO A 2 0.56 47.87 -1.41
N PHE A 3 0.56 48.26 -2.68
CA PHE A 3 0.06 47.40 -3.77
C PHE A 3 0.73 46.01 -3.78
N ASN A 4 2.04 45.96 -3.55
CA ASN A 4 2.79 44.69 -3.50
C ASN A 4 2.33 43.78 -2.38
N GLU A 5 2.02 44.32 -1.20
CA GLU A 5 1.55 43.58 -0.04
C GLU A 5 0.12 43.05 -0.24
N ALA A 6 -0.72 43.84 -0.89
CA ALA A 6 -2.07 43.42 -1.25
C ALA A 6 -2.06 42.31 -2.31
N ALA A 7 -1.18 42.43 -3.32
CA ALA A 7 -1.00 41.40 -4.34
C ALA A 7 -0.51 40.09 -3.74
N LYS A 8 0.50 40.15 -2.85
CA LYS A 8 1.05 38.98 -2.16
C LYS A 8 -0.01 38.27 -1.32
N THR A 9 -0.74 39.02 -0.47
CA THR A 9 -1.81 38.48 0.37
C THR A 9 -2.95 37.88 -0.47
N GLY A 10 -3.31 38.52 -1.58
CA GLY A 10 -4.34 38.00 -2.50
C GLY A 10 -3.91 36.68 -3.14
N THR A 11 -2.67 36.60 -3.63
CA THR A 11 -2.12 35.36 -4.21
C THR A 11 -2.04 34.24 -3.21
N GLN A 12 -1.57 34.50 -1.99
CA GLN A 12 -1.53 33.51 -0.92
C GLN A 12 -2.91 32.92 -0.60
N LYS A 13 -3.93 33.79 -0.48
CA LYS A 13 -5.31 33.35 -0.23
C LYS A 13 -5.87 32.48 -1.36
N VAL A 14 -5.62 32.86 -2.62
CA VAL A 14 -6.05 32.03 -3.77
C VAL A 14 -5.41 30.67 -3.73
N ILE A 15 -4.12 30.60 -3.42
CA ILE A 15 -3.40 29.32 -3.31
C ILE A 15 -3.94 28.51 -2.13
N GLN A 16 -4.11 29.12 -0.96
CA GLN A 16 -4.56 28.41 0.25
C GLN A 16 -5.99 27.91 0.13
N ASP A 17 -6.91 28.76 -0.33
CA ASP A 17 -8.34 28.49 -0.22
C ASP A 17 -8.96 27.88 -1.48
N HIS A 18 -8.37 28.16 -2.66
CA HIS A 18 -9.00 27.86 -3.95
C HIS A 18 -8.16 26.97 -4.89
N SER A 19 -6.88 26.69 -4.58
CA SER A 19 -6.04 25.84 -5.42
C SER A 19 -5.87 24.46 -4.83
N THR A 20 -5.88 23.44 -5.68
CA THR A 20 -5.58 22.05 -5.29
C THR A 20 -4.09 21.77 -5.44
N ILE A 21 -3.44 22.37 -6.45
CA ILE A 21 -2.01 22.25 -6.74
C ILE A 21 -1.47 23.59 -7.23
N GLY A 22 -0.19 23.86 -6.93
CA GLY A 22 0.56 25.01 -7.44
C GLY A 22 1.41 24.66 -8.65
N ILE A 23 1.55 25.59 -9.57
CA ILE A 23 2.55 25.51 -10.65
C ILE A 23 3.39 26.78 -10.59
N VAL A 24 4.69 26.64 -10.27
CA VAL A 24 5.67 27.73 -10.32
C VAL A 24 6.29 27.76 -11.71
N ILE A 25 6.15 28.87 -12.41
CA ILE A 25 6.79 29.05 -13.70
C ILE A 25 8.01 29.95 -13.53
N SER A 26 9.18 29.35 -13.71
CA SER A 26 10.46 30.06 -13.77
C SER A 26 11.02 30.06 -15.19
N THR A 27 12.23 30.53 -15.40
CA THR A 27 12.85 30.61 -16.73
C THR A 27 14.37 30.39 -16.65
N ASP A 28 14.95 29.92 -17.73
CA ASP A 28 16.40 29.88 -17.91
C ASP A 28 17.01 31.22 -18.38
N GLY A 29 16.17 32.27 -18.54
CA GLY A 29 16.54 33.57 -19.04
C GLY A 29 16.47 33.73 -20.58
N SER A 30 16.05 32.68 -21.31
CA SER A 30 15.95 32.71 -22.77
C SER A 30 14.64 33.32 -23.29
N ILE A 31 13.62 33.47 -22.43
CA ILE A 31 12.26 33.85 -22.87
C ILE A 31 12.10 35.37 -22.98
N ALA A 32 12.64 36.12 -22.04
CA ALA A 32 12.51 37.59 -21.96
C ALA A 32 13.90 38.24 -21.99
N ASP A 33 13.90 39.56 -22.13
CA ASP A 33 15.15 40.36 -22.18
C ASP A 33 15.84 40.52 -20.80
N LEU A 34 15.30 39.86 -19.75
CA LEU A 34 15.89 39.86 -18.42
C LEU A 34 16.79 38.64 -18.21
N PRO A 35 18.00 38.84 -17.68
CA PRO A 35 18.92 37.74 -17.40
C PRO A 35 18.36 36.82 -16.30
N ARG A 36 18.77 35.55 -16.29
CA ARG A 36 18.35 34.54 -15.30
C ARG A 36 18.49 35.00 -13.84
N ASP A 37 19.58 35.71 -13.54
CA ASP A 37 19.89 36.16 -12.17
C ASP A 37 18.82 37.11 -11.60
N SER A 38 18.08 37.81 -12.43
CA SER A 38 16.96 38.68 -12.00
C SER A 38 15.76 37.93 -11.45
N TYR A 39 15.66 36.62 -11.66
CA TYR A 39 14.54 35.79 -11.24
C TYR A 39 14.83 34.98 -9.98
N ILE A 40 16.10 34.75 -9.62
CA ILE A 40 16.53 33.80 -8.60
C ILE A 40 15.94 34.13 -7.23
N GLU A 41 15.95 35.40 -6.83
CA GLU A 41 15.46 35.84 -5.53
C GLU A 41 13.93 35.65 -5.42
N ALA A 42 13.18 36.13 -6.41
CA ALA A 42 11.73 35.99 -6.46
C ALA A 42 11.29 34.53 -6.57
N GLU A 43 12.02 33.72 -7.33
CA GLU A 43 11.79 32.27 -7.45
C GLU A 43 11.95 31.57 -6.10
N ALA A 44 13.02 31.87 -5.37
CA ALA A 44 13.26 31.29 -4.06
C ALA A 44 12.15 31.68 -3.06
N GLU A 45 11.75 32.96 -3.05
CA GLU A 45 10.69 33.46 -2.16
C GLU A 45 9.35 32.73 -2.43
N VAL A 46 8.96 32.55 -3.69
CA VAL A 46 7.71 31.86 -4.07
C VAL A 46 7.77 30.38 -3.69
N ILE A 47 8.90 29.72 -3.91
CA ILE A 47 9.09 28.31 -3.56
C ILE A 47 8.99 28.13 -2.04
N ASP A 48 9.64 29.00 -1.25
CA ASP A 48 9.58 28.95 0.20
C ASP A 48 8.15 29.17 0.73
N GLU A 49 7.42 30.13 0.16
CA GLU A 49 6.02 30.39 0.51
C GLU A 49 5.13 29.19 0.23
N LEU A 50 5.24 28.56 -0.93
CA LEU A 50 4.46 27.37 -1.28
C LEU A 50 4.79 26.18 -0.37
N THR A 51 6.06 26.03 -0.04
CA THR A 51 6.52 25.01 0.90
C THR A 51 5.92 25.21 2.30
N GLN A 52 5.88 26.46 2.78
CA GLN A 52 5.26 26.79 4.08
C GLN A 52 3.74 26.58 4.09
N ILE A 53 3.07 26.84 2.98
CA ILE A 53 1.63 26.57 2.82
C ILE A 53 1.33 25.06 2.88
N GLY A 54 2.31 24.22 2.52
CA GLY A 54 2.18 22.76 2.56
C GLY A 54 1.30 22.17 1.46
N LYS A 55 0.99 22.94 0.40
CA LYS A 55 0.26 22.42 -0.76
C LYS A 55 1.21 21.80 -1.77
N PRO A 56 0.77 20.74 -2.47
CA PRO A 56 1.55 20.16 -3.56
C PRO A 56 1.78 21.19 -4.66
N PHE A 57 3.00 21.26 -5.19
CA PHE A 57 3.34 22.11 -6.31
C PHE A 57 4.45 21.50 -7.17
N ILE A 58 4.55 21.96 -8.39
CA ILE A 58 5.62 21.61 -9.34
C ILE A 58 6.24 22.89 -9.89
N ILE A 59 7.47 22.76 -10.40
CA ILE A 59 8.21 23.89 -11.00
C ILE A 59 8.39 23.61 -12.50
N ILE A 60 8.07 24.61 -13.32
CA ILE A 60 8.35 24.59 -14.76
C ILE A 60 9.45 25.59 -15.02
N VAL A 61 10.54 25.14 -15.64
CA VAL A 61 11.56 26.02 -16.22
C VAL A 61 11.20 26.29 -17.68
N ASN A 62 10.59 27.43 -17.92
CA ASN A 62 10.19 27.85 -19.27
C ASN A 62 11.43 28.30 -20.07
N SER A 63 11.66 27.63 -21.20
CA SER A 63 12.82 27.86 -22.07
C SER A 63 12.40 27.85 -23.54
N LYS A 64 13.10 28.62 -24.36
CA LYS A 64 13.01 28.52 -25.84
C LYS A 64 13.45 27.16 -26.35
N ASP A 65 14.46 26.57 -25.71
CA ASP A 65 14.97 25.23 -25.97
C ASP A 65 15.15 24.45 -24.65
N PRO A 66 14.14 23.65 -24.24
CA PRO A 66 14.18 22.83 -23.02
C PRO A 66 15.32 21.82 -22.98
N SER A 67 15.88 21.46 -24.15
CA SER A 67 17.02 20.54 -24.29
C SER A 67 18.39 21.20 -24.14
N SER A 68 18.44 22.53 -24.09
CA SER A 68 19.70 23.30 -23.98
C SER A 68 20.44 22.99 -22.66
N ILE A 69 21.76 23.10 -22.71
CA ILE A 69 22.65 22.96 -21.54
C ILE A 69 22.29 23.99 -20.47
N GLN A 70 21.94 25.20 -20.88
CA GLN A 70 21.53 26.27 -19.96
C GLN A 70 20.27 25.91 -19.18
N CYS A 71 19.23 25.44 -19.88
CA CYS A 71 17.99 25.01 -19.26
C CYS A 71 18.22 23.84 -18.28
N ARG A 72 18.95 22.82 -18.70
CA ARG A 72 19.29 21.66 -17.84
C ARG A 72 20.04 22.09 -16.59
N SER A 73 21.02 22.99 -16.69
CA SER A 73 21.76 23.51 -15.54
C SER A 73 20.84 24.21 -14.52
N VAL A 74 19.81 24.92 -14.98
CA VAL A 74 18.83 25.56 -14.10
C VAL A 74 17.94 24.51 -13.44
N VAL A 75 17.47 23.52 -14.21
CA VAL A 75 16.66 22.41 -13.70
C VAL A 75 17.40 21.64 -12.62
N ASP A 76 18.68 21.29 -12.86
CA ASP A 76 19.48 20.52 -11.91
C ASP A 76 19.70 21.30 -10.61
N LYS A 77 20.02 22.60 -10.69
CA LYS A 77 20.15 23.47 -9.52
C LYS A 77 18.87 23.59 -8.71
N LEU A 78 17.71 23.63 -9.37
CA LEU A 78 16.42 23.67 -8.68
C LEU A 78 16.08 22.32 -8.03
N LYS A 79 16.38 21.21 -8.71
CA LYS A 79 16.21 19.86 -8.13
C LYS A 79 17.08 19.63 -6.90
N GLU A 80 18.31 20.15 -6.90
CA GLU A 80 19.21 20.08 -5.73
C GLU A 80 18.70 20.90 -4.52
N LYS A 81 17.98 22.00 -4.80
CA LYS A 81 17.45 22.87 -3.74
C LYS A 81 16.09 22.48 -3.23
N THR A 82 15.29 21.80 -4.04
CA THR A 82 13.90 21.49 -3.76
C THR A 82 13.65 20.00 -3.93
N GLN A 83 12.71 19.46 -3.18
CA GLN A 83 12.27 18.06 -3.32
C GLN A 83 11.02 17.93 -4.22
N VAL A 84 10.71 18.96 -5.00
CA VAL A 84 9.55 18.96 -5.88
C VAL A 84 9.97 18.74 -7.35
N PRO A 85 9.08 18.24 -8.21
CA PRO A 85 9.36 18.06 -9.62
C PRO A 85 9.70 19.36 -10.30
N VAL A 86 10.77 19.35 -11.10
CA VAL A 86 11.20 20.46 -11.94
C VAL A 86 11.22 20.00 -13.38
N LEU A 87 10.37 20.59 -14.22
CA LEU A 87 10.16 20.21 -15.61
C LEU A 87 10.68 21.29 -16.56
N PRO A 88 11.60 21.00 -17.49
CA PRO A 88 11.95 21.90 -18.56
C PRO A 88 10.86 21.88 -19.66
N MET A 89 10.27 23.03 -19.98
CA MET A 89 9.19 23.11 -20.96
C MET A 89 9.29 24.39 -21.81
N ALA A 90 8.80 24.30 -23.03
CA ALA A 90 8.56 25.48 -23.87
C ALA A 90 7.07 25.85 -23.80
N VAL A 91 6.69 26.63 -22.80
CA VAL A 91 5.27 26.90 -22.46
C VAL A 91 4.46 27.47 -23.63
N ASN A 92 5.10 28.17 -24.56
CA ASN A 92 4.45 28.70 -25.76
C ASN A 92 4.25 27.68 -26.88
N ARG A 93 4.72 26.44 -26.71
CA ARG A 93 4.66 25.36 -27.71
C ARG A 93 4.34 24.01 -27.09
N LEU A 94 3.61 23.99 -25.99
CA LEU A 94 3.18 22.77 -25.33
C LEU A 94 2.36 21.90 -26.28
N ASP A 95 2.74 20.63 -26.37
CA ASP A 95 1.94 19.62 -27.04
C ASP A 95 1.12 18.77 -26.04
N GLU A 96 0.38 17.79 -26.53
CA GLU A 96 -0.45 16.92 -25.69
C GLU A 96 0.41 16.07 -24.74
N ASN A 97 1.59 15.62 -25.17
CA ASN A 97 2.50 14.83 -24.35
C ASN A 97 3.08 15.67 -23.19
N ASP A 98 3.41 16.93 -23.47
CA ASP A 98 3.88 17.88 -22.46
C ASP A 98 2.82 18.09 -21.37
N ILE A 99 1.57 18.27 -21.78
CA ILE A 99 0.44 18.45 -20.86
C ILE A 99 0.22 17.17 -20.02
N HIS A 100 0.26 16.00 -20.66
CA HIS A 100 0.14 14.72 -19.94
C HIS A 100 1.29 14.51 -18.95
N ALA A 101 2.52 14.83 -19.33
CA ALA A 101 3.67 14.75 -18.44
C ALA A 101 3.52 15.68 -17.23
N LEU A 102 3.12 16.93 -17.49
CA LEU A 102 2.88 17.93 -16.44
C LEU A 102 1.78 17.48 -15.47
N LEU A 103 0.63 17.02 -15.97
CA LEU A 103 -0.46 16.55 -15.14
C LEU A 103 -0.06 15.30 -14.34
N ARG A 104 0.65 14.37 -14.95
CA ARG A 104 1.16 13.18 -14.26
C ARG A 104 2.07 13.56 -13.10
N GLU A 105 3.08 14.39 -13.35
CA GLU A 105 3.99 14.83 -12.29
C GLU A 105 3.28 15.59 -11.17
N ALA A 106 2.30 16.40 -11.55
CA ALA A 106 1.44 17.12 -10.60
C ALA A 106 0.63 16.16 -9.71
N LEU A 107 0.02 15.14 -10.30
CA LEU A 107 -0.77 14.15 -9.56
C LEU A 107 0.07 13.29 -8.60
N TYR A 108 1.33 13.02 -8.95
CA TYR A 108 2.25 12.30 -8.06
C TYR A 108 2.65 13.09 -6.80
N GLU A 109 2.45 14.41 -6.78
CA GLU A 109 2.66 15.24 -5.59
C GLU A 109 1.47 15.22 -4.61
N PHE A 110 0.35 14.63 -4.99
CA PHE A 110 -0.80 14.50 -4.09
C PHE A 110 -0.52 13.54 -2.94
N PRO A 111 -1.18 13.75 -1.78
CA PRO A 111 -1.06 12.86 -0.65
C PRO A 111 -1.61 11.46 -0.99
N VAL A 112 -0.99 10.45 -0.43
CA VAL A 112 -1.51 9.09 -0.45
C VAL A 112 -2.71 9.02 0.49
N SER A 113 -3.83 8.50 -0.02
CA SER A 113 -5.04 8.27 0.76
C SER A 113 -5.11 6.85 1.31
N GLU A 114 -4.63 5.87 0.51
CA GLU A 114 -4.72 4.45 0.86
C GLU A 114 -3.63 3.65 0.14
N ILE A 115 -3.03 2.71 0.86
CA ILE A 115 -2.08 1.74 0.30
C ILE A 115 -2.60 0.34 0.62
N ASN A 116 -2.87 -0.42 -0.44
CA ASN A 116 -3.32 -1.80 -0.34
C ASN A 116 -2.16 -2.75 -0.62
N VAL A 117 -1.66 -3.43 0.40
CA VAL A 117 -0.65 -4.48 0.24
C VAL A 117 -1.35 -5.82 0.08
N GLN A 118 -1.27 -6.40 -1.10
CA GLN A 118 -1.84 -7.71 -1.42
C GLN A 118 -0.79 -8.79 -1.14
N MET A 119 -1.05 -9.58 -0.12
CA MET A 119 -0.21 -10.74 0.23
C MET A 119 -0.95 -12.05 -0.04
N PRO A 120 -0.24 -13.20 -0.12
CA PRO A 120 -0.87 -14.51 -0.30
C PRO A 120 -1.95 -14.76 0.76
N LYS A 121 -3.13 -15.21 0.33
CA LYS A 121 -4.30 -15.40 1.21
C LYS A 121 -4.03 -16.28 2.44
N TRP A 122 -3.13 -17.27 2.30
CA TRP A 122 -2.79 -18.14 3.43
C TRP A 122 -2.02 -17.41 4.54
N VAL A 123 -1.29 -16.33 4.23
CA VAL A 123 -0.63 -15.48 5.23
C VAL A 123 -1.66 -14.68 6.02
N SER A 124 -2.70 -14.18 5.35
CA SER A 124 -3.72 -13.36 6.03
C SER A 124 -4.56 -14.14 7.05
N VAL A 125 -4.68 -15.47 6.93
CA VAL A 125 -5.38 -16.31 7.90
C VAL A 125 -4.54 -16.73 9.11
N LEU A 126 -3.24 -16.43 9.12
CA LEU A 126 -2.37 -16.67 10.28
C LEU A 126 -2.79 -15.75 11.44
N SER A 127 -2.54 -16.20 12.68
CA SER A 127 -2.76 -15.35 13.84
C SER A 127 -1.86 -14.10 13.79
N ASP A 128 -2.33 -13.00 14.37
CA ASP A 128 -1.54 -11.74 14.40
C ASP A 128 -0.24 -11.88 15.21
N GLU A 129 -0.15 -12.90 16.06
CA GLU A 129 1.05 -13.24 16.84
C GLU A 129 2.04 -14.12 16.07
N HIS A 130 1.67 -14.61 14.88
CA HIS A 130 2.54 -15.49 14.11
C HIS A 130 3.75 -14.71 13.57
N TRP A 131 4.97 -15.26 13.76
CA TRP A 131 6.23 -14.60 13.43
C TRP A 131 6.28 -14.05 11.99
N LEU A 132 5.80 -14.82 11.00
CA LEU A 132 5.79 -14.40 9.60
C LEU A 132 4.88 -13.18 9.38
N LYS A 133 3.67 -13.22 9.96
CA LYS A 133 2.71 -12.11 9.84
C LYS A 133 3.21 -10.86 10.55
N GLN A 134 3.82 -11.01 11.73
CA GLN A 134 4.43 -9.89 12.46
C GLN A 134 5.59 -9.26 11.68
N SER A 135 6.47 -10.08 11.09
CA SER A 135 7.59 -9.57 10.31
C SER A 135 7.11 -8.79 9.08
N LEU A 136 6.14 -9.33 8.33
CA LEU A 136 5.60 -8.66 7.15
C LEU A 136 4.86 -7.36 7.53
N ASN A 137 4.01 -7.41 8.55
CA ASN A 137 3.29 -6.23 9.03
C ASN A 137 4.27 -5.15 9.55
N GLY A 138 5.32 -5.56 10.26
CA GLY A 138 6.37 -4.64 10.73
C GLY A 138 7.05 -3.90 9.59
N SER A 139 7.42 -4.59 8.51
CA SER A 139 8.00 -3.95 7.33
C SER A 139 7.00 -3.03 6.61
N ILE A 140 5.72 -3.40 6.55
CA ILE A 140 4.67 -2.56 5.98
C ILE A 140 4.51 -1.29 6.84
N GLU A 141 4.40 -1.41 8.15
CA GLU A 141 4.27 -0.26 9.05
C GLU A 141 5.49 0.68 8.99
N GLU A 142 6.69 0.11 8.90
CA GLU A 142 7.92 0.89 8.77
C GLU A 142 7.94 1.67 7.46
N SER A 143 7.60 1.01 6.35
CA SER A 143 7.56 1.66 5.04
C SER A 143 6.53 2.79 4.98
N MET A 144 5.39 2.65 5.65
CA MET A 144 4.33 3.67 5.67
C MET A 144 4.72 4.95 6.43
N LYS A 145 5.63 4.88 7.39
CA LYS A 145 6.05 6.06 8.18
C LYS A 145 6.73 7.13 7.35
N ALA A 146 7.39 6.73 6.27
CA ALA A 146 8.17 7.63 5.42
C ALA A 146 7.34 8.22 4.25
N ILE A 147 6.09 7.78 4.06
CA ILE A 147 5.32 8.08 2.85
C ILE A 147 4.20 9.06 3.16
N THR A 148 4.24 10.17 2.43
CA THR A 148 3.22 11.21 2.48
C THR A 148 2.60 11.47 1.12
N LYS A 149 3.35 11.24 0.03
CA LYS A 149 2.97 11.53 -1.36
C LYS A 149 2.98 10.27 -2.22
N LEU A 150 2.16 10.28 -3.27
CA LEU A 150 2.10 9.18 -4.24
C LEU A 150 3.47 8.88 -4.90
N ARG A 151 4.31 9.89 -5.08
CA ARG A 151 5.68 9.74 -5.60
C ARG A 151 6.56 8.83 -4.75
N GLU A 152 6.31 8.80 -3.46
CA GLU A 152 7.13 8.06 -2.49
C GLU A 152 6.72 6.59 -2.36
N VAL A 153 5.60 6.22 -3.00
CA VAL A 153 5.06 4.84 -2.90
C VAL A 153 6.03 3.79 -3.49
N GLU A 154 6.84 4.14 -4.48
CA GLU A 154 7.86 3.23 -4.99
C GLU A 154 8.87 2.82 -3.92
N GLY A 155 9.17 3.69 -2.97
CA GLY A 155 10.05 3.40 -1.83
C GLY A 155 9.52 2.29 -0.89
N ILE A 156 8.21 2.03 -0.87
CA ILE A 156 7.63 0.89 -0.14
C ILE A 156 8.19 -0.42 -0.70
N VAL A 157 8.20 -0.52 -2.02
CA VAL A 157 8.64 -1.73 -2.73
C VAL A 157 10.07 -2.08 -2.35
N ASP A 158 10.94 -1.08 -2.26
CA ASP A 158 12.34 -1.27 -1.88
C ASP A 158 12.45 -1.80 -0.44
N ILE A 159 11.77 -1.18 0.51
CA ILE A 159 11.78 -1.61 1.93
C ILE A 159 11.19 -3.02 2.07
N LEU A 160 10.08 -3.32 1.38
CA LEU A 160 9.48 -4.65 1.44
C LEU A 160 10.38 -5.73 0.83
N ASN A 161 11.13 -5.41 -0.22
CA ASN A 161 12.08 -6.34 -0.83
C ASN A 161 13.32 -6.62 0.06
N GLU A 162 13.61 -5.77 1.05
CA GLU A 162 14.67 -6.02 2.04
C GLU A 162 14.25 -7.04 3.10
N ASN A 163 12.95 -7.32 3.26
CA ASN A 163 12.49 -8.30 4.23
C ASN A 163 12.92 -9.72 3.85
N GLU A 164 13.50 -10.45 4.80
CA GLU A 164 14.05 -11.80 4.57
C GLU A 164 13.02 -12.84 4.10
N TYR A 165 11.73 -12.63 4.32
CA TYR A 165 10.64 -13.55 3.95
C TYR A 165 9.97 -13.18 2.63
N VAL A 166 10.25 -12.02 2.10
CA VAL A 166 9.71 -11.55 0.83
C VAL A 166 10.55 -12.10 -0.33
N GLU A 167 9.91 -12.69 -1.30
CA GLU A 167 10.52 -13.09 -2.58
C GLU A 167 10.56 -11.90 -3.53
N LYS A 168 9.42 -11.20 -3.62
CA LYS A 168 9.26 -10.04 -4.48
C LYS A 168 8.10 -9.17 -4.02
N ALA A 169 8.34 -7.88 -3.94
CA ALA A 169 7.29 -6.87 -3.89
C ALA A 169 7.34 -6.03 -5.17
N ASN A 170 6.19 -5.63 -5.67
CA ASN A 170 6.08 -4.73 -6.83
C ASN A 170 4.84 -3.85 -6.73
N LEU A 171 4.95 -2.66 -7.28
CA LEU A 171 3.83 -1.75 -7.42
C LEU A 171 2.93 -2.22 -8.57
N ALA A 172 1.74 -2.70 -8.24
CA ALA A 172 0.80 -3.24 -9.22
C ALA A 172 0.04 -2.12 -9.94
N THR A 173 -0.52 -1.18 -9.19
CA THR A 173 -1.25 -0.04 -9.74
C THR A 173 -1.14 1.20 -8.85
N VAL A 174 -1.22 2.38 -9.46
CA VAL A 174 -1.38 3.67 -8.78
C VAL A 174 -2.55 4.39 -9.40
N ASP A 175 -3.61 4.58 -8.63
CA ASP A 175 -4.74 5.43 -9.01
C ASP A 175 -4.48 6.85 -8.48
N THR A 176 -3.84 7.67 -9.30
CA THR A 176 -3.49 9.05 -8.94
C THR A 176 -4.73 9.94 -8.71
N GLY A 177 -5.87 9.59 -9.30
CA GLY A 177 -7.12 10.33 -9.11
C GLY A 177 -7.75 10.12 -7.74
N LYS A 178 -7.54 8.94 -7.14
CA LYS A 178 -8.05 8.59 -5.80
C LYS A 178 -6.97 8.65 -4.72
N GLY A 179 -5.70 8.74 -5.09
CA GLY A 179 -4.59 8.66 -4.15
C GLY A 179 -4.37 7.24 -3.60
N VAL A 180 -4.72 6.20 -4.38
CA VAL A 180 -4.66 4.81 -3.95
C VAL A 180 -3.53 4.08 -4.67
N ALA A 181 -2.71 3.35 -3.93
CA ALA A 181 -1.69 2.48 -4.48
C ALA A 181 -1.94 1.02 -4.09
N VAL A 182 -1.61 0.09 -4.99
CA VAL A 182 -1.68 -1.35 -4.74
C VAL A 182 -0.30 -1.94 -4.91
N VAL A 183 0.19 -2.61 -3.88
CA VAL A 183 1.47 -3.30 -3.86
C VAL A 183 1.21 -4.80 -3.75
N ASP A 184 1.70 -5.57 -4.72
CA ASP A 184 1.68 -7.02 -4.66
C ASP A 184 2.92 -7.52 -3.94
N LEU A 185 2.73 -8.40 -2.95
CA LEU A 185 3.79 -8.99 -2.16
C LEU A 185 3.75 -10.51 -2.29
N GLU A 186 4.85 -11.08 -2.78
CA GLU A 186 5.08 -12.50 -2.88
C GLU A 186 6.05 -12.93 -1.78
N VAL A 187 5.73 -14.01 -1.07
CA VAL A 187 6.62 -14.57 -0.04
C VAL A 187 7.45 -15.71 -0.61
N LYS A 188 8.65 -15.94 -0.03
CA LYS A 188 9.59 -16.96 -0.49
C LYS A 188 8.95 -18.34 -0.56
N SER A 189 9.27 -19.05 -1.64
CA SER A 189 8.86 -20.43 -1.84
C SER A 189 9.41 -21.30 -0.69
N GLY A 190 8.56 -22.17 -0.14
CA GLY A 190 8.92 -23.00 1.02
C GLY A 190 8.38 -22.51 2.36
N LEU A 191 8.12 -21.20 2.54
CA LEU A 191 7.51 -20.69 3.77
C LEU A 191 6.12 -21.28 4.02
N TYR A 192 5.35 -21.52 2.95
CA TYR A 192 4.07 -22.20 3.07
C TYR A 192 4.20 -23.58 3.73
N ASN A 193 5.17 -24.39 3.28
CA ASN A 193 5.38 -25.73 3.83
C ASN A 193 5.94 -25.65 5.27
N GLN A 194 6.79 -24.68 5.56
CA GLN A 194 7.31 -24.46 6.91
C GLN A 194 6.17 -24.10 7.88
N VAL A 195 5.33 -23.15 7.52
CA VAL A 195 4.18 -22.74 8.35
C VAL A 195 3.17 -23.89 8.48
N LEU A 196 2.95 -24.65 7.41
CA LEU A 196 2.07 -25.81 7.44
C LEU A 196 2.61 -26.88 8.40
N LYS A 197 3.93 -27.14 8.40
CA LYS A 197 4.59 -28.01 9.36
C LYS A 197 4.43 -27.52 10.81
N GLU A 198 4.58 -26.24 11.05
CA GLU A 198 4.38 -25.63 12.38
C GLU A 198 2.96 -25.81 12.90
N ILE A 199 1.95 -25.59 12.04
CA ILE A 199 0.54 -25.72 12.41
C ILE A 199 0.15 -27.18 12.66
N ILE A 200 0.64 -28.10 11.84
CA ILE A 200 0.26 -29.51 11.86
C ILE A 200 1.14 -30.32 12.82
N GLY A 201 2.37 -29.86 13.08
CA GLY A 201 3.33 -30.55 13.94
C GLY A 201 4.10 -31.68 13.26
N GLN A 202 3.98 -31.86 11.94
CA GLN A 202 4.68 -32.88 11.18
C GLN A 202 5.01 -32.43 9.76
N ASP A 203 6.05 -33.02 9.16
CA ASP A 203 6.44 -32.76 7.79
C ASP A 203 5.42 -33.31 6.81
N ILE A 204 5.05 -32.51 5.81
CA ILE A 204 4.20 -32.89 4.69
C ILE A 204 5.08 -32.81 3.44
N THR A 205 5.39 -33.96 2.85
CA THR A 205 6.30 -34.05 1.71
C THR A 205 5.57 -33.93 0.38
N ASP A 206 4.30 -34.31 0.34
CA ASP A 206 3.51 -34.31 -0.88
C ASP A 206 2.00 -34.01 -0.64
N LYS A 207 1.28 -33.80 -1.72
CA LYS A 207 -0.16 -33.52 -1.69
C LYS A 207 -0.99 -34.72 -1.21
N ALA A 208 -0.52 -35.96 -1.39
CA ALA A 208 -1.24 -37.15 -0.96
C ALA A 208 -1.26 -37.24 0.57
N GLN A 209 -0.12 -37.00 1.20
CA GLN A 209 -0.02 -36.94 2.67
C GLN A 209 -0.91 -35.81 3.23
N LEU A 210 -0.94 -34.64 2.59
CA LEU A 210 -1.85 -33.56 3.00
C LEU A 210 -3.31 -33.99 2.93
N MET A 211 -3.71 -34.64 1.85
CA MET A 211 -5.10 -35.13 1.70
C MET A 211 -5.46 -36.21 2.72
N GLN A 212 -4.55 -37.12 3.01
CA GLN A 212 -4.75 -38.14 4.04
C GLN A 212 -4.95 -37.48 5.42
N LEU A 213 -4.08 -36.56 5.77
CA LEU A 213 -4.15 -35.83 7.03
C LEU A 213 -5.45 -35.00 7.15
N MET A 214 -5.89 -34.38 6.06
CA MET A 214 -7.18 -33.67 6.04
C MET A 214 -8.35 -34.62 6.29
N GLN A 215 -8.30 -35.88 5.78
CA GLN A 215 -9.32 -36.89 6.03
C GLN A 215 -9.33 -37.30 7.51
N GLU A 216 -8.14 -37.53 8.11
CA GLU A 216 -7.99 -37.85 9.52
C GLU A 216 -8.53 -36.71 10.41
N PHE A 217 -8.19 -35.47 10.10
CA PHE A 217 -8.72 -34.31 10.83
C PHE A 217 -10.24 -34.15 10.68
N ALA A 218 -10.78 -34.41 9.48
CA ALA A 218 -12.22 -34.35 9.25
C ALA A 218 -12.97 -35.43 10.03
N GLU A 219 -12.38 -36.63 10.20
CA GLU A 219 -12.94 -37.70 11.03
C GLU A 219 -12.85 -37.36 12.50
N ALA A 220 -11.66 -36.98 12.99
CA ALA A 220 -11.47 -36.55 14.37
C ALA A 220 -12.37 -35.37 14.75
N LYS A 221 -12.57 -34.42 13.83
CA LYS A 221 -13.50 -33.31 14.04
C LYS A 221 -14.95 -33.77 14.19
N ARG A 222 -15.40 -34.71 13.37
CA ARG A 222 -16.76 -35.26 13.48
C ARG A 222 -16.95 -35.93 14.82
N GLU A 223 -16.01 -36.75 15.27
CA GLU A 223 -16.04 -37.40 16.58
C GLU A 223 -16.03 -36.35 17.70
N TYR A 224 -15.19 -35.36 17.63
CA TYR A 224 -15.14 -34.29 18.62
C TYR A 224 -16.45 -33.49 18.67
N ASP A 225 -17.01 -33.12 17.50
CA ASP A 225 -18.26 -32.36 17.43
C ASP A 225 -19.42 -33.16 18.07
N ALA A 226 -19.42 -34.49 17.93
CA ALA A 226 -20.43 -35.34 18.53
C ALA A 226 -20.39 -35.33 20.09
N ILE A 227 -19.22 -35.20 20.68
CA ILE A 227 -19.04 -35.24 22.14
C ILE A 227 -18.72 -33.87 22.78
N SER A 228 -18.52 -32.83 22.00
CA SER A 228 -17.99 -31.52 22.45
C SER A 228 -18.87 -30.86 23.52
N SER A 229 -20.20 -31.01 23.42
CA SER A 229 -21.16 -30.49 24.42
C SER A 229 -21.05 -31.25 25.74
N ALA A 230 -20.98 -32.59 25.69
CA ALA A 230 -20.78 -33.42 26.86
C ALA A 230 -19.42 -33.13 27.53
N LEU A 231 -18.37 -32.97 26.76
CA LEU A 231 -17.04 -32.63 27.27
C LEU A 231 -17.00 -31.27 27.96
N LYS A 232 -17.71 -30.26 27.43
CA LYS A 232 -17.86 -28.95 28.08
C LYS A 232 -18.60 -29.07 29.41
N MET A 233 -19.69 -29.87 29.48
CA MET A 233 -20.43 -30.12 30.70
C MET A 233 -19.58 -30.85 31.76
N VAL A 234 -18.80 -31.85 31.36
CA VAL A 234 -17.87 -32.55 32.27
C VAL A 234 -16.86 -31.59 32.89
N LYS A 235 -16.30 -30.68 32.11
CA LYS A 235 -15.34 -29.66 32.61
C LYS A 235 -15.98 -28.70 33.63
N GLN A 236 -17.30 -28.46 33.56
CA GLN A 236 -17.99 -27.51 34.42
C GLN A 236 -18.62 -28.19 35.64
N THR A 237 -19.18 -29.39 35.50
CA THR A 237 -20.02 -30.04 36.51
C THR A 237 -19.50 -31.40 36.98
N GLY A 238 -18.46 -31.92 36.33
CA GLY A 238 -17.94 -33.27 36.58
C GLY A 238 -18.70 -34.38 35.81
N TYR A 239 -19.84 -34.09 35.19
CA TYR A 239 -20.67 -35.06 34.45
C TYR A 239 -21.10 -34.46 33.12
N GLY A 240 -21.25 -35.32 32.09
CA GLY A 240 -21.75 -34.93 30.76
C GLY A 240 -22.45 -36.07 30.06
N PHE A 241 -23.42 -35.75 29.20
CA PHE A 241 -24.20 -36.73 28.45
C PHE A 241 -23.94 -36.48 26.96
N ALA A 242 -23.54 -37.53 26.23
CA ALA A 242 -23.52 -37.55 24.77
C ALA A 242 -24.69 -38.43 24.30
N SER A 243 -25.52 -37.89 23.42
CA SER A 243 -26.58 -38.68 22.78
C SER A 243 -25.97 -39.42 21.55
N ALA A 244 -26.31 -40.70 21.43
CA ALA A 244 -25.97 -41.45 20.24
C ALA A 244 -26.60 -40.80 19.00
N SER A 245 -25.84 -40.68 17.91
CA SER A 245 -26.40 -40.23 16.64
C SER A 245 -27.20 -41.33 15.98
N LEU A 246 -28.12 -40.99 15.08
CA LEU A 246 -28.87 -41.98 14.31
C LEU A 246 -27.99 -42.94 13.51
N HIS A 247 -26.75 -42.56 13.23
CA HIS A 247 -25.76 -43.39 12.52
C HIS A 247 -25.08 -44.42 13.42
N ASP A 248 -25.11 -44.20 14.73
CA ASP A 248 -24.52 -45.12 15.72
C ASP A 248 -25.53 -46.18 16.19
N ILE A 249 -26.79 -46.06 15.77
CA ILE A 249 -27.85 -46.98 16.14
C ILE A 249 -28.06 -48.01 15.04
N GLN A 250 -27.74 -49.26 15.36
CA GLN A 250 -28.11 -50.37 14.48
C GLN A 250 -29.51 -50.87 14.92
N LEU A 251 -30.50 -50.70 14.04
CA LEU A 251 -31.81 -51.25 14.27
C LEU A 251 -31.80 -52.73 13.96
N SER A 252 -32.07 -53.56 14.95
CA SER A 252 -32.36 -54.98 14.71
C SER A 252 -33.70 -55.15 14.00
N THR A 253 -33.90 -56.26 13.30
CA THR A 253 -35.20 -56.62 12.73
C THR A 253 -36.27 -56.63 13.82
N PRO A 254 -37.45 -56.03 13.57
CA PRO A 254 -38.49 -55.97 14.58
C PRO A 254 -38.96 -57.37 14.95
N GLU A 255 -38.83 -57.73 16.26
CA GLU A 255 -39.36 -58.99 16.79
C GLU A 255 -40.70 -58.72 17.49
N ILE A 256 -41.69 -59.57 17.20
CA ILE A 256 -42.97 -59.49 17.87
C ILE A 256 -42.86 -60.17 19.24
N VAL A 257 -42.74 -59.39 20.30
CA VAL A 257 -42.79 -59.93 21.70
C VAL A 257 -44.23 -59.98 22.14
N LYS A 258 -44.78 -61.22 22.27
CA LYS A 258 -46.07 -61.40 22.95
C LYS A 258 -45.84 -61.21 24.46
N GLN A 259 -46.26 -60.10 24.98
CA GLN A 259 -46.47 -59.96 26.44
C GLN A 259 -47.74 -60.74 26.77
N GLY A 260 -47.57 -61.88 27.49
CA GLY A 260 -48.70 -62.65 28.05
C GLY A 260 -49.40 -61.80 29.06
N GLY A 261 -50.75 -61.77 28.92
CA GLY A 261 -51.64 -61.27 29.92
C GLY A 261 -51.86 -62.29 31.00
#